data_cbb4d8811fec86fa0799aabd45112721
#
_entry.id   cbb4d8811fec86fa0799aabd45112721
#
_cell.length_a   1.000
_cell.length_b   1.000
_cell.length_c   1.000
_cell.angle_alpha   90.00
_cell.angle_beta   90.00
_cell.angle_gamma   90.00
#
_symmetry.space_group_name_H-M   'P 1'
#
loop_
_entity.id
_entity.type
_entity.pdbx_description
1 polymer ?
#
loop_
_entity_poly.entity_id
_entity_poly.type
_entity_poly.pdbx_seq_one_letter_code
_entity_poly.pdbx_strand_id
1 'polypeptide(L)'
;MLRLHLNLCVKVWISGFSLLTFSIYGIFAHAADIKPFADIHVHFNWDQKEIISAQQIVAKIKKQNVAITVVSGTPSALALELHAADPKRIIPFFSPYITAASRKNWYLDKNVLLQAEQGLATKQYAGIGELHLWAGMPPRTDNPVFQGLLDLAEKYHVPFLIHTEAADQRFFLPICQSRPQIRFLWAHAGGTLAADQVKPVLKQCNNVWVELSARDPWRYNTLVDDNNNLLPGWLALCNEYPDRVMTGTDPVWSVRKGQRWDAADDGWDHFEQLLEFHRSWLAQLPPNVEEKIRFSNAKRFLFAEN
;
A
#
# COMPACT_ATOMS: atom_id res chain seq x y z
N MET A 1 -22.38 -72.00 78.23
CA MET A 1 -22.13 -70.54 78.40
C MET A 1 -20.66 -70.29 78.20
N LEU A 2 -20.27 -69.88 77.01
CA LEU A 2 -18.88 -69.49 76.71
C LEU A 2 -18.93 -68.30 75.77
N ARG A 3 -18.45 -67.16 76.22
CA ARG A 3 -18.28 -65.96 75.38
C ARG A 3 -16.89 -65.98 74.76
N LEU A 4 -16.82 -66.06 73.44
CA LEU A 4 -15.59 -65.83 72.68
C LEU A 4 -15.49 -64.32 72.31
N HIS A 5 -14.42 -63.70 72.74
CA HIS A 5 -14.05 -62.36 72.28
C HIS A 5 -13.14 -62.52 71.05
N LEU A 6 -13.62 -62.05 69.91
CA LEU A 6 -12.77 -61.90 68.72
C LEU A 6 -12.24 -60.45 68.68
N ASN A 7 -10.95 -60.29 68.84
CA ASN A 7 -10.26 -59.01 68.58
C ASN A 7 -9.96 -58.92 67.09
N LEU A 8 -10.61 -57.95 66.44
CA LEU A 8 -10.33 -57.61 65.03
C LEU A 8 -9.31 -56.48 64.99
N CYS A 9 -8.04 -56.75 64.54
CA CYS A 9 -7.06 -55.76 64.26
C CYS A 9 -7.33 -55.18 62.88
N VAL A 10 -7.78 -53.93 62.82
CA VAL A 10 -7.89 -53.17 61.56
C VAL A 10 -6.55 -52.53 61.27
N LYS A 11 -5.84 -52.99 60.23
CA LYS A 11 -4.68 -52.28 59.64
C LYS A 11 -5.17 -51.18 58.75
N VAL A 12 -4.99 -49.94 59.15
CA VAL A 12 -5.21 -48.78 58.33
C VAL A 12 -4.00 -48.60 57.36
N TRP A 13 -4.25 -48.78 56.06
CA TRP A 13 -3.32 -48.41 55.02
C TRP A 13 -3.52 -46.94 54.72
N ILE A 14 -2.53 -46.10 55.02
CA ILE A 14 -2.49 -44.71 54.60
C ILE A 14 -1.89 -44.71 53.19
N SER A 15 -2.74 -44.56 52.15
CA SER A 15 -2.33 -44.31 50.80
C SER A 15 -1.90 -42.85 50.68
N GLY A 16 -0.58 -42.64 50.47
CA GLY A 16 -0.04 -41.34 50.19
C GLY A 16 -0.55 -40.84 48.84
N PHE A 17 -1.42 -39.83 48.83
CA PHE A 17 -1.78 -39.06 47.65
C PHE A 17 -0.64 -38.09 47.35
N SER A 18 0.21 -38.40 46.36
CA SER A 18 1.16 -37.45 45.79
C SER A 18 0.35 -36.46 44.94
N LEU A 19 0.19 -35.24 45.41
CA LEU A 19 -0.30 -34.13 44.61
C LEU A 19 0.78 -33.76 43.58
N LEU A 20 0.64 -34.25 42.36
CA LEU A 20 1.35 -33.70 41.21
C LEU A 20 0.75 -32.31 40.87
N THR A 21 1.39 -31.27 41.34
CA THR A 21 1.10 -29.91 40.87
C THR A 21 1.60 -29.77 39.43
N PHE A 22 0.70 -29.93 38.47
CA PHE A 22 0.94 -29.51 37.08
C PHE A 22 1.02 -27.99 37.05
N SER A 23 2.22 -27.44 37.05
CA SER A 23 2.45 -26.03 36.67
C SER A 23 2.13 -25.89 35.20
N ILE A 24 0.93 -25.43 34.86
CA ILE A 24 0.56 -24.99 33.53
C ILE A 24 1.34 -23.68 33.29
N TYR A 25 2.54 -23.79 32.76
CA TYR A 25 3.17 -22.63 32.11
C TYR A 25 2.33 -22.32 30.88
N GLY A 26 1.41 -21.37 31.02
CA GLY A 26 0.73 -20.74 29.90
C GLY A 26 1.82 -20.09 29.02
N ILE A 27 2.12 -20.71 27.90
CA ILE A 27 2.86 -20.07 26.83
C ILE A 27 1.92 -18.96 26.31
N PHE A 28 2.01 -17.78 26.92
CA PHE A 28 1.52 -16.57 26.27
C PHE A 28 2.42 -16.39 25.04
N ALA A 29 2.01 -16.96 23.92
CA ALA A 29 2.51 -16.51 22.63
C ALA A 29 2.17 -15.01 22.57
N HIS A 30 3.15 -14.15 22.85
CA HIS A 30 3.05 -12.75 22.47
C HIS A 30 2.80 -12.76 20.97
N ALA A 31 1.60 -12.38 20.56
CA ALA A 31 1.37 -12.01 19.18
C ALA A 31 2.44 -10.95 18.90
N ALA A 32 3.41 -11.28 18.07
CA ALA A 32 4.47 -10.35 17.73
C ALA A 32 3.81 -9.07 17.25
N ASP A 33 4.08 -7.94 17.91
CA ASP A 33 3.49 -6.66 17.54
C ASP A 33 3.77 -6.43 16.06
N ILE A 34 2.70 -6.37 15.26
CA ILE A 34 2.82 -6.13 13.83
C ILE A 34 3.49 -4.76 13.66
N LYS A 35 4.68 -4.72 13.06
CA LYS A 35 5.39 -3.46 12.83
C LYS A 35 4.53 -2.48 12.04
N PRO A 36 4.58 -1.16 12.35
CA PRO A 36 3.82 -0.15 11.62
C PRO A 36 4.19 -0.17 10.13
N PHE A 37 3.19 -0.05 9.27
CA PHE A 37 3.33 -0.09 7.82
C PHE A 37 2.83 1.21 7.20
N ALA A 38 3.43 1.61 6.08
CA ALA A 38 2.92 2.69 5.26
C ALA A 38 2.51 2.11 3.89
N ASP A 39 1.24 2.26 3.58
CA ASP A 39 0.65 1.88 2.30
C ASP A 39 0.36 3.15 1.51
N ILE A 40 1.25 3.48 0.58
CA ILE A 40 1.15 4.77 -0.10
C ILE A 40 0.45 4.70 -1.46
N HIS A 41 -0.23 3.59 -1.72
CA HIS A 41 -1.03 3.42 -2.92
C HIS A 41 -2.24 2.52 -2.64
N VAL A 42 -3.39 3.14 -2.34
CA VAL A 42 -4.67 2.42 -2.29
C VAL A 42 -5.75 3.18 -3.05
N HIS A 43 -6.81 2.47 -3.39
CA HIS A 43 -7.99 3.03 -4.06
C HIS A 43 -9.25 2.85 -3.24
N PHE A 44 -10.17 3.83 -3.40
CA PHE A 44 -11.55 3.69 -3.01
C PHE A 44 -12.43 4.23 -4.13
N ASN A 45 -12.90 3.31 -5.00
CA ASN A 45 -13.61 3.61 -6.23
C ASN A 45 -15.12 3.36 -6.10
N TRP A 46 -15.89 3.84 -7.07
CA TRP A 46 -17.37 3.75 -7.08
C TRP A 46 -17.88 2.31 -6.99
N ASP A 47 -17.22 1.37 -7.68
CA ASP A 47 -17.56 -0.05 -7.69
C ASP A 47 -17.15 -0.76 -6.40
N GLN A 48 -15.99 -0.44 -5.85
CA GLN A 48 -15.57 -0.92 -4.52
C GLN A 48 -16.55 -0.49 -3.43
N LYS A 49 -17.07 0.76 -3.52
CA LYS A 49 -18.06 1.28 -2.55
C LYS A 49 -19.36 0.48 -2.52
N GLU A 50 -19.69 -0.25 -3.59
CA GLU A 50 -20.86 -1.13 -3.63
C GLU A 50 -20.71 -2.39 -2.75
N ILE A 51 -19.47 -2.80 -2.48
CA ILE A 51 -19.16 -4.06 -1.79
C ILE A 51 -18.45 -3.88 -0.44
N ILE A 52 -17.81 -2.73 -0.21
CA ILE A 52 -17.11 -2.44 1.05
C ILE A 52 -17.30 -0.97 1.46
N SER A 53 -17.56 -0.72 2.73
CA SER A 53 -17.67 0.64 3.27
C SER A 53 -16.31 1.21 3.71
N ALA A 54 -16.21 2.54 3.80
CA ALA A 54 -15.02 3.23 4.32
C ALA A 54 -14.64 2.76 5.74
N GLN A 55 -15.65 2.49 6.61
CA GLN A 55 -15.42 1.98 7.97
C GLN A 55 -14.83 0.58 7.98
N GLN A 56 -15.27 -0.30 7.08
CA GLN A 56 -14.71 -1.64 6.94
C GLN A 56 -13.27 -1.59 6.44
N ILE A 57 -12.96 -0.72 5.48
CA ILE A 57 -11.59 -0.47 5.02
C ILE A 57 -10.71 -0.01 6.18
N VAL A 58 -11.15 0.99 6.95
CA VAL A 58 -10.42 1.49 8.12
C VAL A 58 -10.19 0.38 9.16
N ALA A 59 -11.17 -0.51 9.38
CA ALA A 59 -11.00 -1.64 10.28
C ALA A 59 -9.89 -2.60 9.79
N LYS A 60 -9.83 -2.91 8.48
CA LYS A 60 -8.76 -3.71 7.87
C LYS A 60 -7.39 -3.04 8.04
N ILE A 61 -7.29 -1.75 7.74
CA ILE A 61 -6.07 -0.92 7.89
C ILE A 61 -5.55 -0.97 9.34
N LYS A 62 -6.44 -0.76 10.32
CA LYS A 62 -6.09 -0.78 11.75
C LYS A 62 -5.64 -2.17 12.21
N LYS A 63 -6.36 -3.22 11.81
CA LYS A 63 -6.02 -4.62 12.14
C LYS A 63 -4.61 -4.98 11.69
N GLN A 64 -4.17 -4.43 10.55
CA GLN A 64 -2.87 -4.69 9.95
C GLN A 64 -1.77 -3.72 10.39
N ASN A 65 -2.05 -2.84 11.37
CA ASN A 65 -1.14 -1.78 11.83
C ASN A 65 -0.59 -0.91 10.68
N VAL A 66 -1.43 -0.61 9.67
CA VAL A 66 -1.08 0.39 8.65
C VAL A 66 -1.31 1.77 9.25
N ALA A 67 -0.24 2.52 9.44
CA ALA A 67 -0.24 3.80 10.13
C ALA A 67 -0.36 5.00 9.19
N ILE A 68 0.02 4.82 7.93
CA ILE A 68 -0.06 5.82 6.85
C ILE A 68 -0.69 5.13 5.63
N THR A 69 -1.72 5.75 5.05
CA THR A 69 -2.40 5.23 3.85
C THR A 69 -2.66 6.39 2.89
N VAL A 70 -2.05 6.37 1.71
CA VAL A 70 -2.38 7.33 0.64
C VAL A 70 -3.48 6.74 -0.23
N VAL A 71 -4.58 7.47 -0.37
CA VAL A 71 -5.74 7.02 -1.14
C VAL A 71 -6.03 7.91 -2.34
N SER A 72 -6.23 7.27 -3.49
CA SER A 72 -6.87 7.83 -4.67
C SER A 72 -8.30 7.32 -4.81
N GLY A 73 -9.20 8.13 -5.31
CA GLY A 73 -10.60 7.74 -5.50
C GLY A 73 -11.09 8.04 -6.91
N THR A 74 -12.01 7.23 -7.40
CA THR A 74 -12.81 7.51 -8.60
C THR A 74 -14.30 7.36 -8.27
N PRO A 75 -15.11 8.44 -8.23
CA PRO A 75 -14.70 9.88 -8.28
C PRO A 75 -13.69 10.27 -7.21
N SER A 76 -12.88 11.31 -7.49
CA SER A 76 -11.86 11.79 -6.54
C SER A 76 -12.41 12.12 -5.14
N ALA A 77 -13.68 12.53 -5.04
CA ALA A 77 -14.36 12.76 -3.77
C ALA A 77 -14.44 11.54 -2.85
N LEU A 78 -14.33 10.32 -3.38
CA LEU A 78 -14.31 9.09 -2.56
C LEU A 78 -13.04 8.98 -1.70
N ALA A 79 -11.93 9.57 -2.14
CA ALA A 79 -10.74 9.68 -1.31
C ALA A 79 -11.01 10.52 -0.03
N LEU A 80 -11.83 11.58 -0.13
CA LEU A 80 -12.25 12.39 1.02
C LEU A 80 -13.22 11.62 1.94
N GLU A 81 -14.09 10.79 1.37
CA GLU A 81 -14.99 9.94 2.16
C GLU A 81 -14.19 8.94 3.01
N LEU A 82 -13.19 8.29 2.41
CA LEU A 82 -12.32 7.38 3.16
C LEU A 82 -11.49 8.12 4.21
N HIS A 83 -10.95 9.30 3.86
CA HIS A 83 -10.23 10.17 4.80
C HIS A 83 -11.10 10.54 6.01
N ALA A 84 -12.37 10.91 5.79
CA ALA A 84 -13.28 11.28 6.87
C ALA A 84 -13.51 10.14 7.89
N ALA A 85 -13.36 8.88 7.48
CA ALA A 85 -13.49 7.72 8.36
C ALA A 85 -12.28 7.52 9.30
N ASP A 86 -11.07 7.94 8.91
CA ASP A 86 -9.87 7.99 9.79
C ASP A 86 -8.87 9.07 9.30
N PRO A 87 -9.07 10.35 9.65
CA PRO A 87 -8.20 11.44 9.18
C PRO A 87 -6.74 11.36 9.66
N LYS A 88 -6.48 10.52 10.67
CA LYS A 88 -5.11 10.35 11.20
C LYS A 88 -4.26 9.43 10.35
N ARG A 89 -4.88 8.47 9.64
CA ARG A 89 -4.17 7.46 8.85
C ARG A 89 -4.31 7.66 7.36
N ILE A 90 -5.48 8.17 6.91
CA ILE A 90 -5.82 8.28 5.50
C ILE A 90 -5.44 9.65 4.98
N ILE A 91 -4.63 9.66 3.91
CA ILE A 91 -4.13 10.86 3.25
C ILE A 91 -4.70 10.88 1.83
N PRO A 92 -5.65 11.78 1.53
CA PRO A 92 -6.31 11.79 0.24
C PRO A 92 -5.47 12.52 -0.80
N PHE A 93 -5.33 11.90 -1.98
CA PHE A 93 -4.81 12.51 -3.19
C PHE A 93 -5.95 12.79 -4.15
N PHE A 94 -5.86 13.90 -4.88
CA PHE A 94 -6.82 14.25 -5.92
C PHE A 94 -6.52 13.45 -7.19
N SER A 95 -7.39 12.54 -7.58
CA SER A 95 -7.32 11.92 -8.90
C SER A 95 -8.03 12.76 -9.95
N PRO A 96 -7.60 12.77 -11.23
CA PRO A 96 -8.28 13.54 -12.28
C PRO A 96 -9.64 12.95 -12.68
N TYR A 97 -10.01 11.82 -12.10
CA TYR A 97 -11.26 11.10 -12.39
C TYR A 97 -12.38 11.62 -11.52
N ILE A 98 -12.88 12.83 -11.85
CA ILE A 98 -13.90 13.53 -11.06
C ILE A 98 -15.28 12.89 -11.14
N THR A 99 -15.50 11.98 -12.09
CA THR A 99 -16.64 11.06 -12.16
C THR A 99 -16.16 9.69 -12.65
N ALA A 100 -16.94 8.62 -12.42
CA ALA A 100 -16.64 7.30 -12.97
C ALA A 100 -16.55 7.33 -14.51
N ALA A 101 -17.41 8.09 -15.18
CA ALA A 101 -17.43 8.23 -16.63
C ALA A 101 -16.20 8.99 -17.18
N SER A 102 -15.64 9.94 -16.41
CA SER A 102 -14.51 10.77 -16.86
C SER A 102 -13.17 10.03 -16.88
N ARG A 103 -13.08 8.79 -16.37
CA ARG A 103 -11.85 8.01 -16.33
C ARG A 103 -11.15 7.88 -17.69
N LYS A 104 -11.92 7.86 -18.79
CA LYS A 104 -11.38 7.71 -20.16
C LYS A 104 -11.04 9.02 -20.85
N ASN A 105 -11.54 10.16 -20.38
CA ASN A 105 -11.47 11.44 -21.07
C ASN A 105 -11.20 12.64 -20.16
N TRP A 106 -10.72 12.41 -18.93
CA TRP A 106 -10.39 13.45 -17.94
C TRP A 106 -9.53 14.58 -18.52
N TYR A 107 -8.66 14.25 -19.44
CA TYR A 107 -7.72 15.18 -20.08
C TYR A 107 -8.36 16.15 -21.08
N LEU A 108 -9.65 16.01 -21.36
CA LEU A 108 -10.46 16.91 -22.18
C LEU A 108 -11.30 17.87 -21.33
N ASP A 109 -11.40 17.64 -20.01
CA ASP A 109 -12.27 18.40 -19.11
C ASP A 109 -11.46 19.37 -18.24
N LYS A 110 -11.56 20.68 -18.55
CA LYS A 110 -10.91 21.73 -17.76
C LYS A 110 -11.45 21.86 -16.34
N ASN A 111 -12.63 21.32 -16.02
CA ASN A 111 -13.16 21.30 -14.64
C ASN A 111 -12.28 20.48 -13.71
N VAL A 112 -11.50 19.53 -14.24
CA VAL A 112 -10.48 18.79 -13.47
C VAL A 112 -9.51 19.76 -12.80
N LEU A 113 -9.01 20.77 -13.52
CA LEU A 113 -8.07 21.76 -12.96
C LEU A 113 -8.73 22.63 -11.89
N LEU A 114 -9.98 23.07 -12.11
CA LEU A 114 -10.72 23.88 -11.13
C LEU A 114 -10.94 23.13 -9.83
N GLN A 115 -11.35 21.84 -9.90
CA GLN A 115 -11.56 21.02 -8.72
C GLN A 115 -10.25 20.67 -8.00
N ALA A 116 -9.18 20.37 -8.77
CA ALA A 116 -7.86 20.13 -8.21
C ALA A 116 -7.36 21.36 -7.45
N GLU A 117 -7.42 22.54 -8.06
CA GLU A 117 -6.98 23.79 -7.44
C GLU A 117 -7.78 24.11 -6.18
N GLN A 118 -9.11 24.01 -6.23
CA GLN A 118 -9.96 24.22 -5.07
C GLN A 118 -9.61 23.28 -3.91
N GLY A 119 -9.46 21.98 -4.21
CA GLY A 119 -9.15 20.97 -3.20
C GLY A 119 -7.77 21.14 -2.57
N LEU A 120 -6.76 21.54 -3.37
CA LEU A 120 -5.41 21.82 -2.88
C LEU A 120 -5.34 23.11 -2.08
N ALA A 121 -5.98 24.19 -2.56
CA ALA A 121 -6.02 25.48 -1.87
C ALA A 121 -6.67 25.37 -0.48
N THR A 122 -7.69 24.55 -0.35
CA THR A 122 -8.38 24.28 0.93
C THR A 122 -7.72 23.17 1.75
N LYS A 123 -6.60 22.58 1.28
CA LYS A 123 -5.89 21.47 1.92
C LYS A 123 -6.74 20.20 2.13
N GLN A 124 -7.79 20.04 1.33
CA GLN A 124 -8.59 18.82 1.33
C GLN A 124 -7.81 17.64 0.76
N TYR A 125 -6.92 17.88 -0.21
CA TYR A 125 -6.02 16.88 -0.79
C TYR A 125 -4.56 17.23 -0.47
N ALA A 126 -3.78 16.21 -0.17
CA ALA A 126 -2.37 16.33 0.17
C ALA A 126 -1.43 16.02 -1.02
N GLY A 127 -1.99 15.66 -2.18
CA GLY A 127 -1.27 15.32 -3.40
C GLY A 127 -2.20 15.21 -4.58
N ILE A 128 -1.63 14.95 -5.76
CA ILE A 128 -2.37 14.69 -7.00
C ILE A 128 -2.06 13.26 -7.47
N GLY A 129 -3.08 12.53 -7.95
CA GLY A 129 -2.97 11.17 -8.50
C GLY A 129 -3.83 10.16 -7.71
N GLU A 130 -3.91 8.93 -8.10
CA GLU A 130 -3.18 8.34 -9.22
C GLU A 130 -3.70 8.87 -10.56
N LEU A 131 -2.77 9.11 -11.47
CA LEU A 131 -3.06 9.55 -12.83
C LEU A 131 -2.37 8.59 -13.81
N HIS A 132 -3.12 8.06 -14.78
CA HIS A 132 -2.62 7.10 -15.77
C HIS A 132 -2.21 7.77 -17.07
N LEU A 133 -0.99 7.47 -17.52
CA LEU A 133 -0.49 7.76 -18.87
C LEU A 133 -0.13 6.45 -19.58
N TRP A 134 -0.60 6.31 -20.81
CA TRP A 134 -0.32 5.18 -21.68
C TRP A 134 0.55 5.61 -22.83
N ALA A 135 1.69 4.97 -23.04
CA ALA A 135 2.53 5.28 -24.17
C ALA A 135 1.78 5.03 -25.50
N GLY A 136 1.79 6.02 -26.37
CA GLY A 136 1.09 5.93 -27.66
C GLY A 136 -0.43 6.16 -27.62
N MET A 137 -1.00 6.43 -26.45
CA MET A 137 -2.44 6.74 -26.30
C MET A 137 -2.65 8.12 -25.65
N PRO A 138 -3.83 8.76 -25.87
CA PRO A 138 -4.17 9.98 -25.14
C PRO A 138 -4.31 9.76 -23.60
N PRO A 139 -3.95 10.77 -22.81
CA PRO A 139 -3.40 12.05 -23.23
C PRO A 139 -1.91 11.96 -23.58
N ARG A 140 -1.47 12.84 -24.49
CA ARG A 140 -0.05 13.11 -24.69
C ARG A 140 0.50 13.89 -23.51
N THR A 141 1.81 13.83 -23.31
CA THR A 141 2.48 14.55 -22.22
C THR A 141 2.40 16.07 -22.32
N ASP A 142 2.12 16.61 -23.51
CA ASP A 142 1.89 18.04 -23.76
C ASP A 142 0.41 18.46 -23.59
N ASN A 143 -0.48 17.58 -23.15
CA ASN A 143 -1.89 17.89 -22.95
C ASN A 143 -2.08 19.01 -21.91
N PRO A 144 -2.90 20.05 -22.21
CA PRO A 144 -3.05 21.21 -21.32
C PRO A 144 -3.60 20.88 -19.92
N VAL A 145 -4.48 19.88 -19.78
CA VAL A 145 -5.02 19.48 -18.46
C VAL A 145 -3.95 18.74 -17.66
N PHE A 146 -3.20 17.84 -18.31
CA PHE A 146 -2.08 17.17 -17.65
C PHE A 146 -1.01 18.18 -17.21
N GLN A 147 -0.60 19.10 -18.09
CA GLN A 147 0.38 20.15 -17.75
C GLN A 147 -0.14 21.04 -16.62
N GLY A 148 -1.42 21.44 -16.65
CA GLY A 148 -2.04 22.22 -15.57
C GLY A 148 -2.05 21.50 -14.21
N LEU A 149 -2.21 20.18 -14.19
CA LEU A 149 -2.08 19.40 -12.95
C LEU A 149 -0.64 19.40 -12.42
N LEU A 150 0.36 19.34 -13.30
CA LEU A 150 1.76 19.49 -12.90
C LEU A 150 2.04 20.90 -12.36
N ASP A 151 1.53 21.95 -13.00
CA ASP A 151 1.64 23.34 -12.52
C ASP A 151 1.00 23.52 -11.13
N LEU A 152 -0.13 22.86 -10.88
CA LEU A 152 -0.78 22.85 -9.55
C LEU A 152 0.07 22.10 -8.52
N ALA A 153 0.68 20.98 -8.88
CA ALA A 153 1.57 20.25 -7.96
C ALA A 153 2.78 21.11 -7.55
N GLU A 154 3.38 21.83 -8.48
CA GLU A 154 4.46 22.80 -8.19
C GLU A 154 3.96 23.96 -7.33
N LYS A 155 2.84 24.59 -7.70
CA LYS A 155 2.26 25.74 -7.00
C LYS A 155 1.95 25.46 -5.54
N TYR A 156 1.43 24.26 -5.24
CA TYR A 156 1.02 23.86 -3.90
C TYR A 156 2.07 23.00 -3.19
N HIS A 157 3.22 22.73 -3.82
CA HIS A 157 4.31 21.90 -3.29
C HIS A 157 3.86 20.50 -2.84
N VAL A 158 2.92 19.91 -3.56
CA VAL A 158 2.37 18.58 -3.24
C VAL A 158 2.96 17.48 -4.12
N PRO A 159 3.03 16.23 -3.63
CA PRO A 159 3.48 15.10 -4.43
C PRO A 159 2.50 14.75 -5.55
N PHE A 160 3.05 14.09 -6.58
CA PHE A 160 2.31 13.66 -7.76
C PHE A 160 2.48 12.15 -7.98
N LEU A 161 1.42 11.38 -7.77
CA LEU A 161 1.36 9.94 -8.02
C LEU A 161 0.99 9.69 -9.48
N ILE A 162 1.91 9.10 -10.23
CA ILE A 162 1.78 8.88 -11.67
C ILE A 162 1.98 7.41 -12.03
N HIS A 163 1.03 6.85 -12.76
CA HIS A 163 1.09 5.53 -13.39
C HIS A 163 1.48 5.67 -14.86
N THR A 164 2.46 4.90 -15.31
CA THR A 164 2.81 4.79 -16.74
C THR A 164 2.63 3.35 -17.19
N GLU A 165 1.86 3.14 -18.25
CA GLU A 165 1.53 1.82 -18.79
C GLU A 165 1.96 1.70 -20.26
N ALA A 166 2.23 0.48 -20.73
CA ALA A 166 2.73 0.20 -22.07
C ALA A 166 3.96 1.05 -22.45
N ALA A 167 4.81 1.38 -21.46
CA ALA A 167 5.88 2.36 -21.54
C ALA A 167 7.17 1.79 -20.96
N ASP A 168 8.30 2.18 -21.50
CA ASP A 168 9.59 2.00 -20.84
C ASP A 168 10.00 3.27 -20.06
N GLN A 169 11.14 3.21 -19.37
CA GLN A 169 11.65 4.32 -18.57
C GLN A 169 11.87 5.62 -19.38
N ARG A 170 12.08 5.53 -20.71
CA ARG A 170 12.29 6.69 -21.59
C ARG A 170 11.02 7.54 -21.74
N PHE A 171 9.86 6.95 -21.51
CA PHE A 171 8.60 7.69 -21.52
C PHE A 171 8.46 8.60 -20.29
N PHE A 172 8.89 8.14 -19.11
CA PHE A 172 8.74 8.90 -17.86
C PHE A 172 9.90 9.88 -17.62
N LEU A 173 11.11 9.58 -18.09
CA LEU A 173 12.30 10.43 -17.90
C LEU A 173 12.09 11.91 -18.30
N PRO A 174 11.55 12.25 -19.49
CA PRO A 174 11.30 13.65 -19.85
C PRO A 174 10.33 14.35 -18.90
N ILE A 175 9.34 13.64 -18.35
CA ILE A 175 8.35 14.19 -17.41
C ILE A 175 9.05 14.61 -16.11
N CYS A 176 9.77 13.70 -15.46
CA CYS A 176 10.44 14.01 -14.20
C CYS A 176 11.56 15.03 -14.32
N GLN A 177 12.29 15.03 -15.45
CA GLN A 177 13.36 16.00 -15.72
C GLN A 177 12.83 17.41 -16.00
N SER A 178 11.67 17.54 -16.66
CA SER A 178 11.06 18.84 -16.97
C SER A 178 10.45 19.53 -15.73
N ARG A 179 10.23 18.80 -14.64
CA ARG A 179 9.54 19.27 -13.42
C ARG A 179 10.33 18.91 -12.16
N PRO A 180 11.57 19.42 -11.98
CA PRO A 180 12.46 19.02 -10.89
C PRO A 180 11.93 19.38 -9.49
N GLN A 181 10.97 20.30 -9.38
CA GLN A 181 10.35 20.71 -8.13
C GLN A 181 9.22 19.79 -7.67
N ILE A 182 8.67 18.96 -8.56
CA ILE A 182 7.61 18.01 -8.20
C ILE A 182 8.24 16.76 -7.59
N ARG A 183 7.73 16.34 -6.44
CA ARG A 183 8.02 15.02 -5.86
C ARG A 183 7.12 14.00 -6.54
N PHE A 184 7.67 13.25 -7.50
CA PHE A 184 6.94 12.19 -8.17
C PHE A 184 6.98 10.89 -7.37
N LEU A 185 5.81 10.29 -7.21
CA LEU A 185 5.64 8.90 -6.82
C LEU A 185 5.31 8.09 -8.06
N TRP A 186 6.25 7.28 -8.54
CA TRP A 186 6.04 6.48 -9.73
C TRP A 186 5.42 5.14 -9.35
N ALA A 187 4.13 5.00 -9.69
CA ALA A 187 3.32 3.84 -9.36
C ALA A 187 3.92 2.56 -9.92
N HIS A 188 3.92 1.51 -9.11
CA HIS A 188 4.41 0.17 -9.44
C HIS A 188 5.85 0.17 -10.00
N ALA A 189 6.63 1.23 -9.76
CA ALA A 189 7.94 1.43 -10.40
C ALA A 189 7.89 1.17 -11.92
N GLY A 190 6.83 1.67 -12.59
CA GLY A 190 6.61 1.47 -14.02
C GLY A 190 6.04 0.11 -14.43
N GLY A 191 5.30 -0.56 -13.53
CA GLY A 191 4.54 -1.78 -13.83
C GLY A 191 5.42 -2.98 -14.16
N THR A 192 5.48 -3.38 -15.43
CA THR A 192 6.23 -4.57 -15.87
C THR A 192 7.74 -4.36 -16.00
N LEU A 193 8.26 -3.15 -15.77
CA LEU A 193 9.70 -2.86 -15.92
C LEU A 193 10.54 -3.65 -14.91
N ALA A 194 11.68 -4.17 -15.34
CA ALA A 194 12.67 -4.78 -14.47
C ALA A 194 13.48 -3.70 -13.72
N ALA A 195 14.15 -4.06 -12.64
CA ALA A 195 14.90 -3.13 -11.78
C ALA A 195 15.99 -2.34 -12.53
N ASP A 196 16.66 -2.96 -13.52
CA ASP A 196 17.67 -2.32 -14.36
C ASP A 196 17.09 -1.24 -15.29
N GLN A 197 15.82 -1.33 -15.64
CA GLN A 197 15.07 -0.31 -16.38
C GLN A 197 14.58 0.83 -15.48
N VAL A 198 14.30 0.55 -14.20
CA VAL A 198 13.88 1.55 -13.20
C VAL A 198 15.07 2.37 -12.68
N LYS A 199 16.21 1.74 -12.48
CA LYS A 199 17.43 2.37 -11.97
C LYS A 199 17.87 3.64 -12.70
N PRO A 200 17.84 3.74 -14.04
CA PRO A 200 18.16 4.97 -14.77
C PRO A 200 17.27 6.16 -14.39
N VAL A 201 15.99 5.93 -14.06
CA VAL A 201 15.07 6.98 -13.60
C VAL A 201 15.50 7.51 -12.24
N LEU A 202 15.72 6.62 -11.28
CA LEU A 202 16.19 7.00 -9.94
C LEU A 202 17.55 7.72 -9.96
N LYS A 203 18.43 7.36 -10.92
CA LYS A 203 19.74 7.98 -11.09
C LYS A 203 19.64 9.38 -11.69
N GLN A 204 18.74 9.61 -12.64
CA GLN A 204 18.65 10.86 -13.43
C GLN A 204 17.64 11.86 -12.85
N CYS A 205 16.64 11.38 -12.06
CA CYS A 205 15.60 12.21 -11.45
C CYS A 205 15.65 12.08 -9.93
N ASN A 206 16.30 13.05 -9.28
CA ASN A 206 16.39 13.06 -7.80
C ASN A 206 15.02 13.30 -7.12
N ASN A 207 14.04 13.74 -7.87
CA ASN A 207 12.67 14.06 -7.45
C ASN A 207 11.67 12.91 -7.68
N VAL A 208 12.15 11.68 -7.98
CA VAL A 208 11.29 10.51 -8.16
C VAL A 208 11.48 9.53 -7.01
N TRP A 209 10.40 9.05 -6.44
CA TRP A 209 10.29 7.89 -5.59
C TRP A 209 9.49 6.81 -6.32
N VAL A 210 9.74 5.55 -6.03
CA VAL A 210 8.99 4.43 -6.59
C VAL A 210 8.27 3.69 -5.47
N GLU A 211 7.11 3.15 -5.77
CA GLU A 211 6.44 2.21 -4.89
C GLU A 211 6.20 0.89 -5.63
N LEU A 212 6.18 -0.22 -4.86
CA LEU A 212 6.24 -1.56 -5.41
C LEU A 212 4.91 -2.33 -5.31
N SER A 213 3.77 -1.63 -5.32
CA SER A 213 2.46 -2.27 -5.40
C SER A 213 2.26 -2.99 -6.74
N ALA A 214 1.26 -3.84 -6.83
CA ALA A 214 0.89 -4.62 -8.01
C ALA A 214 1.98 -5.53 -8.61
N ARG A 215 3.17 -5.61 -8.01
CA ARG A 215 4.28 -6.46 -8.50
C ARG A 215 4.27 -7.87 -7.92
N ASP A 216 3.24 -8.20 -7.18
CA ASP A 216 3.00 -9.54 -6.64
C ASP A 216 2.74 -10.58 -7.75
N PRO A 217 2.80 -11.89 -7.40
CA PRO A 217 2.63 -12.99 -8.36
C PRO A 217 1.25 -13.04 -9.04
N TRP A 218 0.27 -12.36 -8.50
CA TRP A 218 -1.12 -12.38 -9.01
C TRP A 218 -1.38 -11.30 -10.06
N ARG A 219 -0.52 -10.25 -10.11
CA ARG A 219 -0.67 -9.11 -11.02
C ARG A 219 0.50 -9.00 -12.00
N TYR A 220 1.45 -8.09 -11.85
CA TYR A 220 2.58 -7.95 -12.77
C TYR A 220 3.63 -9.08 -12.64
N ASN A 221 3.72 -9.73 -11.49
CA ASN A 221 4.63 -10.85 -11.22
C ASN A 221 6.10 -10.54 -11.57
N THR A 222 6.62 -9.44 -11.07
CA THR A 222 7.94 -8.91 -11.48
C THR A 222 8.88 -8.59 -10.31
N LEU A 223 8.51 -8.94 -9.08
CA LEU A 223 9.28 -8.59 -7.87
C LEU A 223 10.02 -9.78 -7.27
N VAL A 224 9.42 -10.95 -7.26
CA VAL A 224 9.93 -12.17 -6.63
C VAL A 224 9.99 -13.34 -7.62
N ASP A 225 10.77 -14.38 -7.29
CA ASP A 225 10.76 -15.66 -7.99
C ASP A 225 9.61 -16.57 -7.50
N ASP A 226 9.51 -17.79 -8.08
CA ASP A 226 8.49 -18.78 -7.73
C ASP A 226 8.58 -19.27 -6.27
N ASN A 227 9.68 -19.03 -5.57
CA ASN A 227 9.90 -19.34 -4.16
C ASN A 227 9.71 -18.14 -3.23
N ASN A 228 9.13 -17.05 -3.74
CA ASN A 228 8.98 -15.76 -3.03
C ASN A 228 10.32 -15.09 -2.64
N ASN A 229 11.44 -15.44 -3.27
CA ASN A 229 12.67 -14.70 -3.06
C ASN A 229 12.66 -13.42 -3.88
N LEU A 230 13.06 -12.30 -3.26
CA LEU A 230 13.24 -11.03 -3.95
C LEU A 230 14.25 -11.19 -5.09
N LEU A 231 13.86 -10.84 -6.30
CA LEU A 231 14.75 -10.95 -7.46
C LEU A 231 16.04 -10.15 -7.26
N PRO A 232 17.21 -10.67 -7.67
CA PRO A 232 18.51 -10.03 -7.40
C PRO A 232 18.60 -8.56 -7.84
N GLY A 233 17.97 -8.21 -8.97
CA GLY A 233 17.92 -6.83 -9.46
C GLY A 233 17.17 -5.88 -8.51
N TRP A 234 16.05 -6.34 -7.94
CA TRP A 234 15.26 -5.58 -6.98
C TRP A 234 15.95 -5.50 -5.61
N LEU A 235 16.60 -6.58 -5.17
CA LEU A 235 17.43 -6.57 -3.96
C LEU A 235 18.54 -5.52 -4.07
N ALA A 236 19.25 -5.50 -5.21
CA ALA A 236 20.29 -4.52 -5.47
C ALA A 236 19.75 -3.10 -5.51
N LEU A 237 18.62 -2.84 -6.19
CA LEU A 237 17.99 -1.53 -6.29
C LEU A 237 17.55 -1.01 -4.93
N CYS A 238 16.90 -1.83 -4.10
CA CYS A 238 16.49 -1.45 -2.75
C CYS A 238 17.69 -1.09 -1.86
N ASN A 239 18.82 -1.80 -1.99
CA ASN A 239 20.02 -1.49 -1.23
C ASN A 239 20.76 -0.25 -1.76
N GLU A 240 20.70 0.04 -3.05
CA GLU A 240 21.35 1.19 -3.67
C GLU A 240 20.53 2.49 -3.46
N TYR A 241 19.19 2.38 -3.46
CA TYR A 241 18.27 3.52 -3.30
C TYR A 241 17.32 3.33 -2.10
N PRO A 242 17.83 3.04 -0.89
CA PRO A 242 17.00 2.67 0.26
C PRO A 242 16.03 3.79 0.70
N ASP A 243 16.33 5.04 0.35
CA ASP A 243 15.52 6.22 0.70
C ASP A 243 14.51 6.62 -0.38
N ARG A 244 14.46 5.87 -1.49
CA ARG A 244 13.69 6.23 -2.70
C ARG A 244 12.66 5.16 -3.10
N VAL A 245 12.59 4.06 -2.35
CA VAL A 245 11.63 2.96 -2.55
C VAL A 245 10.62 2.96 -1.41
N MET A 246 9.37 2.70 -1.73
CA MET A 246 8.26 2.61 -0.76
C MET A 246 7.35 1.42 -1.08
N THR A 247 6.39 1.17 -0.21
CA THR A 247 5.39 0.10 -0.35
C THR A 247 4.01 0.66 -0.62
N GLY A 248 3.21 -0.07 -1.40
CA GLY A 248 1.81 0.17 -1.63
C GLY A 248 1.12 -1.15 -1.94
N THR A 249 -0.16 -1.29 -1.65
CA THR A 249 -0.90 -2.53 -1.95
C THR A 249 -1.69 -2.46 -3.24
N ASP A 250 -2.20 -1.30 -3.61
CA ASP A 250 -3.08 -1.09 -4.77
C ASP A 250 -4.22 -2.13 -4.81
N PRO A 251 -5.12 -2.13 -3.80
CA PRO A 251 -6.12 -3.17 -3.63
C PRO A 251 -7.31 -2.97 -4.59
N VAL A 252 -7.05 -3.04 -5.90
CA VAL A 252 -8.03 -2.85 -6.97
C VAL A 252 -8.50 -4.20 -7.48
N TRP A 253 -7.57 -5.02 -7.96
CA TRP A 253 -7.92 -6.29 -8.58
C TRP A 253 -7.84 -7.46 -7.61
N SER A 254 -8.67 -8.47 -7.91
CA SER A 254 -8.63 -9.76 -7.24
C SER A 254 -7.28 -10.43 -7.42
N VAL A 255 -6.79 -11.07 -6.35
CA VAL A 255 -5.68 -12.04 -6.44
C VAL A 255 -6.14 -13.41 -6.95
N ARG A 256 -7.42 -13.56 -7.32
CA ARG A 256 -7.99 -14.80 -7.84
C ARG A 256 -7.86 -14.86 -9.36
N LYS A 257 -7.57 -16.05 -9.89
CA LYS A 257 -7.64 -16.29 -11.32
C LYS A 257 -9.10 -16.17 -11.80
N GLY A 258 -9.31 -15.49 -12.92
CA GLY A 258 -10.61 -15.40 -13.57
C GLY A 258 -11.53 -14.29 -13.06
N GLN A 259 -10.94 -13.21 -12.52
CA GLN A 259 -11.73 -12.00 -12.22
C GLN A 259 -12.47 -11.52 -13.47
N ARG A 260 -13.74 -11.17 -13.27
CA ARG A 260 -14.57 -10.62 -14.32
C ARG A 260 -14.39 -9.12 -14.40
N TRP A 261 -14.10 -8.60 -15.59
CA TRP A 261 -13.95 -7.17 -15.85
C TRP A 261 -15.24 -6.34 -15.61
N ASP A 262 -16.39 -7.01 -15.55
CA ASP A 262 -17.73 -6.43 -15.31
C ASP A 262 -18.18 -6.56 -13.84
N ALA A 263 -17.35 -7.14 -12.97
CA ALA A 263 -17.58 -7.19 -11.52
C ALA A 263 -16.90 -6.01 -10.82
N ALA A 264 -17.42 -5.65 -9.64
CA ALA A 264 -16.76 -4.67 -8.78
C ALA A 264 -15.36 -5.14 -8.35
N ASP A 265 -14.45 -4.19 -8.23
CA ASP A 265 -13.08 -4.46 -7.77
C ASP A 265 -13.10 -4.96 -6.31
N ASP A 266 -12.70 -6.21 -6.09
CA ASP A 266 -12.70 -6.90 -4.80
C ASP A 266 -11.34 -6.92 -4.09
N GLY A 267 -10.39 -6.10 -4.54
CA GLY A 267 -9.01 -6.07 -4.02
C GLY A 267 -8.91 -5.87 -2.50
N TRP A 268 -9.87 -5.18 -1.88
CA TRP A 268 -9.93 -5.02 -0.43
C TRP A 268 -10.20 -6.34 0.33
N ASP A 269 -10.79 -7.35 -0.30
CA ASP A 269 -10.94 -8.68 0.32
C ASP A 269 -9.59 -9.39 0.44
N HIS A 270 -8.62 -9.02 -0.39
CA HIS A 270 -7.27 -9.57 -0.43
C HIS A 270 -6.23 -8.69 0.26
N PHE A 271 -6.63 -7.59 0.90
CA PHE A 271 -5.73 -6.61 1.49
C PHE A 271 -4.71 -7.21 2.46
N GLU A 272 -5.13 -8.16 3.31
CA GLU A 272 -4.23 -8.84 4.25
C GLU A 272 -3.17 -9.67 3.48
N GLN A 273 -3.57 -10.38 2.44
CA GLN A 273 -2.67 -11.18 1.60
C GLN A 273 -1.65 -10.32 0.86
N LEU A 274 -2.07 -9.15 0.36
CA LEU A 274 -1.17 -8.19 -0.28
C LEU A 274 -0.14 -7.65 0.72
N LEU A 275 -0.55 -7.34 1.95
CA LEU A 275 0.38 -6.91 3.00
C LEU A 275 1.33 -8.01 3.45
N GLU A 276 0.87 -9.27 3.54
CA GLU A 276 1.74 -10.42 3.84
C GLU A 276 2.80 -10.60 2.77
N PHE A 277 2.42 -10.47 1.49
CA PHE A 277 3.38 -10.48 0.40
C PHE A 277 4.46 -9.40 0.58
N HIS A 278 4.05 -8.15 0.86
CA HIS A 278 5.02 -7.08 1.11
C HIS A 278 5.93 -7.38 2.30
N ARG A 279 5.39 -7.86 3.41
CA ARG A 279 6.19 -8.23 4.58
C ARG A 279 7.18 -9.36 4.29
N SER A 280 6.82 -10.32 3.44
CA SER A 280 7.66 -11.47 3.12
C SER A 280 8.93 -11.10 2.36
N TRP A 281 8.82 -10.25 1.34
CA TRP A 281 10.00 -9.80 0.61
C TRP A 281 10.81 -8.72 1.36
N LEU A 282 10.14 -7.86 2.14
CA LEU A 282 10.81 -6.88 3.00
C LEU A 282 11.70 -7.55 4.04
N ALA A 283 11.29 -8.70 4.59
CA ALA A 283 12.07 -9.47 5.55
C ALA A 283 13.41 -9.98 5.00
N GLN A 284 13.61 -9.96 3.68
CA GLN A 284 14.85 -10.35 3.01
C GLN A 284 15.87 -9.20 2.90
N LEU A 285 15.46 -7.97 3.26
CA LEU A 285 16.32 -6.80 3.24
C LEU A 285 17.06 -6.62 4.58
N PRO A 286 18.22 -5.92 4.58
CA PRO A 286 18.82 -5.47 5.82
C PRO A 286 17.82 -4.69 6.69
N PRO A 287 17.80 -4.85 8.02
CA PRO A 287 16.78 -4.26 8.89
C PRO A 287 16.59 -2.75 8.76
N ASN A 288 17.66 -2.00 8.51
CA ASN A 288 17.61 -0.55 8.31
C ASN A 288 17.02 -0.16 6.94
N VAL A 289 17.19 -1.00 5.90
CA VAL A 289 16.59 -0.81 4.58
C VAL A 289 15.11 -1.19 4.62
N GLU A 290 14.78 -2.33 5.27
CA GLU A 290 13.42 -2.78 5.51
C GLU A 290 12.56 -1.69 6.17
N GLU A 291 13.05 -1.12 7.28
CA GLU A 291 12.33 -0.08 8.03
C GLU A 291 12.07 1.16 7.16
N LYS A 292 13.06 1.63 6.42
CA LYS A 292 12.94 2.77 5.52
C LYS A 292 11.85 2.53 4.48
N ILE A 293 11.91 1.42 3.76
CA ILE A 293 10.99 1.09 2.66
C ILE A 293 9.58 0.83 3.19
N ARG A 294 9.48 0.12 4.31
CA ARG A 294 8.20 -0.22 4.94
C ARG A 294 7.47 1.00 5.50
N PHE A 295 8.20 2.01 6.02
CA PHE A 295 7.54 3.04 6.80
C PHE A 295 8.17 4.44 6.69
N SER A 296 9.44 4.64 7.04
CA SER A 296 9.95 5.99 7.25
C SER A 296 10.14 6.79 5.97
N ASN A 297 10.32 6.16 4.81
CA ASN A 297 10.36 6.85 3.53
C ASN A 297 9.02 7.54 3.22
N ALA A 298 7.91 6.83 3.41
CA ALA A 298 6.57 7.40 3.21
C ALA A 298 6.34 8.60 4.15
N LYS A 299 6.74 8.48 5.42
CA LYS A 299 6.64 9.56 6.38
C LYS A 299 7.44 10.79 5.94
N ARG A 300 8.69 10.61 5.49
CA ARG A 300 9.51 11.72 4.96
C ARG A 300 8.93 12.31 3.68
N PHE A 301 8.52 11.45 2.73
CA PHE A 301 7.96 11.87 1.46
C PHE A 301 6.71 12.75 1.61
N LEU A 302 5.84 12.42 2.55
CA LEU A 302 4.56 13.11 2.76
C LEU A 302 4.66 14.33 3.68
N PHE A 303 5.50 14.28 4.72
CA PHE A 303 5.48 15.23 5.83
C PHE A 303 6.81 15.97 6.06
N ALA A 304 7.86 15.73 5.24
CA ALA A 304 9.06 16.55 5.36
C ALA A 304 8.72 18.01 5.05
N GLU A 305 9.05 18.90 5.97
CA GLU A 305 9.03 20.33 5.72
C GLU A 305 10.07 20.65 4.63
N ASN A 306 9.67 21.39 3.60
CA ASN A 306 10.54 21.85 2.51
C ASN A 306 11.47 22.95 3.00
#